data_9bf3025bdd082cc4c4e00e3db1258c96
#
_entry.id   9bf3025bdd082cc4c4e00e3db1258c96
#
_cell.length_a   1.000
_cell.length_b   1.000
_cell.length_c   1.000
_cell.angle_alpha   90.00
_cell.angle_beta   90.00
_cell.angle_gamma   90.00
#
_symmetry.space_group_name_H-M   'P 1'
#
loop_
_entity.id
_entity.type
_entity.pdbx_description
1 polymer ?
#
loop_
_entity_poly.entity_id
_entity_poly.type
_entity_poly.pdbx_seq_one_letter_code
_entity_poly.pdbx_strand_id
1 'polypeptide(L)'
;MPTTQTTLGTVSYTDEGSGPPVLLLHAALHDHTDFDTVRAELTHRRRVLTLDWPGHGASPVPPVPLRAVQFGDLLVEFADLLDLRNLVVVGNSVGGYAACRLALERQQRVSGVVLVNTGGFTPHSMLTRVMCALMGRPAVVRAVFPPFVRAYMQPRTSTDRAIVRRVVGRAKTADGAKTAAALWKSFTEPGHDLRMRASQIGAPVLITWGAKDPTAPLRWGRALTESIPGSTLEAFGTGHVVFSSEPVAWLDTVLPFVDTAHGVRQGITRRL
;
A
#
# COMPACT_ATOMS: atom_id res chain seq x y z
N MET A 1 -6.46 -11.36 -16.04
CA MET A 1 -6.74 -10.18 -15.17
C MET A 1 -7.61 -9.22 -15.95
N PRO A 2 -8.74 -8.76 -15.40
CA PRO A 2 -9.52 -7.66 -15.98
C PRO A 2 -8.70 -6.37 -16.01
N THR A 3 -9.14 -5.41 -16.83
CA THR A 3 -8.53 -4.08 -16.94
C THR A 3 -9.60 -3.01 -16.86
N THR A 4 -9.23 -1.84 -16.34
CA THR A 4 -10.07 -0.64 -16.34
C THR A 4 -9.27 0.52 -16.90
N GLN A 5 -9.90 1.31 -17.79
CA GLN A 5 -9.29 2.50 -18.34
C GLN A 5 -9.57 3.68 -17.43
N THR A 6 -8.52 4.32 -16.94
CA THR A 6 -8.59 5.58 -16.18
C THR A 6 -8.00 6.72 -17.00
N THR A 7 -8.21 7.96 -16.55
CA THR A 7 -7.60 9.15 -17.17
C THR A 7 -6.08 9.16 -17.08
N LEU A 8 -5.51 8.37 -16.16
CA LEU A 8 -4.06 8.28 -15.91
C LEU A 8 -3.42 6.99 -16.48
N GLY A 9 -4.19 6.16 -17.17
CA GLY A 9 -3.72 4.94 -17.82
C GLY A 9 -4.58 3.73 -17.55
N THR A 10 -4.24 2.63 -18.21
CA THR A 10 -4.90 1.33 -18.00
C THR A 10 -4.41 0.69 -16.73
N VAL A 11 -5.34 0.23 -15.91
CA VAL A 11 -5.10 -0.51 -14.67
C VAL A 11 -5.52 -1.95 -14.83
N SER A 12 -4.61 -2.88 -14.63
CA SER A 12 -4.90 -4.31 -14.50
C SER A 12 -5.15 -4.64 -13.03
N TYR A 13 -6.09 -5.55 -12.75
CA TYR A 13 -6.40 -5.94 -11.37
C TYR A 13 -6.90 -7.38 -11.31
N THR A 14 -6.82 -8.01 -10.14
CA THR A 14 -7.56 -9.24 -9.84
C THR A 14 -8.89 -8.89 -9.19
N ASP A 15 -9.88 -9.76 -9.32
CA ASP A 15 -11.21 -9.62 -8.70
C ASP A 15 -11.71 -11.03 -8.37
N GLU A 16 -11.62 -11.40 -7.10
CA GLU A 16 -11.81 -12.78 -6.66
C GLU A 16 -12.72 -12.81 -5.42
N GLY A 17 -13.43 -13.93 -5.25
CA GLY A 17 -14.37 -14.11 -4.14
C GLY A 17 -15.67 -13.33 -4.31
N SER A 18 -16.45 -13.23 -3.22
CA SER A 18 -17.73 -12.55 -3.20
C SER A 18 -18.02 -11.98 -1.80
N GLY A 19 -18.86 -10.95 -1.72
CA GLY A 19 -19.19 -10.26 -0.46
C GLY A 19 -18.67 -8.83 -0.41
N PRO A 20 -18.53 -8.22 0.78
CA PRO A 20 -18.03 -6.85 0.93
C PRO A 20 -16.60 -6.71 0.39
N PRO A 21 -16.30 -5.62 -0.35
CA PRO A 21 -15.03 -5.50 -1.05
C PRO A 21 -13.86 -5.15 -0.13
N VAL A 22 -12.72 -5.80 -0.39
CA VAL A 22 -11.39 -5.46 0.13
C VAL A 22 -10.48 -5.14 -1.05
N LEU A 23 -9.83 -3.99 -1.04
CA LEU A 23 -8.91 -3.56 -2.08
C LEU A 23 -7.48 -3.53 -1.54
N LEU A 24 -6.58 -4.25 -2.19
CA LEU A 24 -5.18 -4.39 -1.81
C LEU A 24 -4.28 -3.58 -2.74
N LEU A 25 -3.43 -2.73 -2.17
CA LEU A 25 -2.61 -1.74 -2.88
C LEU A 25 -1.14 -1.91 -2.54
N HIS A 26 -0.34 -2.28 -3.53
CA HIS A 26 1.08 -2.57 -3.37
C HIS A 26 1.98 -1.32 -3.31
N ALA A 27 3.23 -1.50 -2.90
CA ALA A 27 4.27 -0.47 -2.83
C ALA A 27 4.88 -0.14 -4.21
N ALA A 28 5.72 0.90 -4.26
CA ALA A 28 6.44 1.30 -5.46
C ALA A 28 7.35 0.18 -6.00
N LEU A 29 7.28 -0.11 -7.29
CA LEU A 29 7.94 -1.20 -8.02
C LEU A 29 7.50 -2.63 -7.63
N HIS A 30 6.57 -2.78 -6.70
CA HIS A 30 5.92 -4.03 -6.35
C HIS A 30 4.78 -4.35 -7.34
N ASP A 31 3.97 -5.37 -7.06
CA ASP A 31 2.78 -5.73 -7.83
C ASP A 31 1.77 -6.54 -6.99
N HIS A 32 0.62 -6.88 -7.59
CA HIS A 32 -0.46 -7.63 -6.96
C HIS A 32 -0.02 -8.95 -6.31
N THR A 33 1.02 -9.62 -6.82
CA THR A 33 1.47 -10.90 -6.30
C THR A 33 2.13 -10.83 -4.93
N ASP A 34 2.41 -9.63 -4.42
CA ASP A 34 2.89 -9.46 -3.05
C ASP A 34 1.87 -9.96 -2.01
N PHE A 35 0.58 -9.94 -2.36
CA PHE A 35 -0.52 -10.33 -1.49
C PHE A 35 -0.92 -11.81 -1.62
N ASP A 36 -0.25 -12.62 -2.46
CA ASP A 36 -0.63 -14.02 -2.71
C ASP A 36 -0.70 -14.86 -1.42
N THR A 37 0.14 -14.56 -0.43
CA THR A 37 0.15 -15.28 0.85
C THR A 37 -1.06 -15.02 1.74
N VAL A 38 -1.78 -13.92 1.53
CA VAL A 38 -2.91 -13.51 2.37
C VAL A 38 -4.22 -13.40 1.60
N ARG A 39 -4.15 -13.32 0.26
CA ARG A 39 -5.31 -13.13 -0.60
C ARG A 39 -6.32 -14.27 -0.49
N ALA A 40 -5.86 -15.52 -0.50
CA ALA A 40 -6.73 -16.69 -0.44
C ALA A 40 -7.61 -16.68 0.80
N GLU A 41 -7.05 -16.33 1.98
CA GLU A 41 -7.82 -16.27 3.22
C GLU A 41 -8.84 -15.12 3.21
N LEU A 42 -8.47 -13.98 2.64
CA LEU A 42 -9.38 -12.85 2.50
C LEU A 42 -10.56 -13.17 1.57
N THR A 43 -10.39 -13.99 0.53
CA THR A 43 -11.45 -14.32 -0.44
C THR A 43 -12.52 -15.25 0.10
N HIS A 44 -12.33 -15.93 1.22
CA HIS A 44 -13.32 -16.85 1.80
C HIS A 44 -14.67 -16.18 2.10
N ARG A 45 -14.68 -14.90 2.44
CA ARG A 45 -15.91 -14.16 2.84
C ARG A 45 -15.99 -12.77 2.21
N ARG A 46 -15.09 -12.41 1.29
CA ARG A 46 -14.97 -11.06 0.74
C ARG A 46 -14.66 -11.10 -0.74
N ARG A 47 -15.13 -10.09 -1.45
CA ARG A 47 -14.66 -9.79 -2.80
C ARG A 47 -13.31 -9.08 -2.66
N VAL A 48 -12.24 -9.69 -3.10
CA VAL A 48 -10.88 -9.15 -2.98
C VAL A 48 -10.39 -8.67 -4.34
N LEU A 49 -10.08 -7.39 -4.41
CA LEU A 49 -9.45 -6.77 -5.57
C LEU A 49 -8.00 -6.46 -5.24
N THR A 50 -7.10 -6.71 -6.19
CA THR A 50 -5.70 -6.32 -6.06
C THR A 50 -5.28 -5.66 -7.35
N LEU A 51 -5.00 -4.37 -7.34
CA LEU A 51 -4.62 -3.65 -8.56
C LEU A 51 -3.10 -3.62 -8.76
N ASP A 52 -2.68 -3.50 -10.01
CA ASP A 52 -1.33 -3.09 -10.39
C ASP A 52 -1.37 -1.61 -10.82
N TRP A 53 -0.53 -0.79 -10.22
CA TRP A 53 -0.40 0.61 -10.64
C TRP A 53 0.13 0.69 -12.08
N PRO A 54 -0.21 1.71 -12.89
CA PRO A 54 0.38 1.91 -14.21
C PRO A 54 1.93 1.85 -14.16
N GLY A 55 2.51 1.04 -15.06
CA GLY A 55 3.95 0.76 -15.06
C GLY A 55 4.42 -0.29 -14.04
N HIS A 56 3.48 -0.97 -13.36
CA HIS A 56 3.75 -2.05 -12.42
C HIS A 56 2.99 -3.32 -12.82
N GLY A 57 3.50 -4.49 -12.40
CA GLY A 57 2.83 -5.77 -12.61
C GLY A 57 2.40 -6.00 -14.05
N ALA A 58 1.11 -6.26 -14.22
CA ALA A 58 0.45 -6.47 -15.50
C ALA A 58 -0.11 -5.17 -16.14
N SER A 59 -0.05 -4.05 -15.43
CA SER A 59 -0.50 -2.76 -15.97
C SER A 59 0.51 -2.18 -16.95
N PRO A 60 0.06 -1.68 -18.12
CA PRO A 60 0.94 -1.04 -19.10
C PRO A 60 1.73 0.13 -18.51
N VAL A 61 2.91 0.37 -19.08
CA VAL A 61 3.73 1.54 -18.74
C VAL A 61 3.10 2.77 -19.37
N PRO A 62 2.75 3.81 -18.60
CA PRO A 62 2.19 5.02 -19.14
C PRO A 62 3.27 5.82 -19.89
N PRO A 63 2.90 6.64 -20.90
CA PRO A 63 3.85 7.47 -21.65
C PRO A 63 4.69 8.40 -20.75
N VAL A 64 4.07 8.88 -19.66
CA VAL A 64 4.73 9.69 -18.62
C VAL A 64 4.58 8.97 -17.30
N PRO A 65 5.68 8.67 -16.59
CA PRO A 65 5.61 8.04 -15.28
C PRO A 65 4.81 8.86 -14.27
N LEU A 66 3.94 8.19 -13.53
CA LEU A 66 3.06 8.84 -12.56
C LEU A 66 3.82 9.27 -11.30
N ARG A 67 3.37 10.37 -10.71
CA ARG A 67 3.78 10.87 -9.39
C ARG A 67 2.90 10.26 -8.30
N ALA A 68 3.36 10.29 -7.07
CA ALA A 68 2.63 9.71 -5.93
C ALA A 68 1.21 10.31 -5.78
N VAL A 69 1.05 11.62 -5.99
CA VAL A 69 -0.27 12.29 -5.94
C VAL A 69 -1.24 11.65 -6.92
N GLN A 70 -0.78 11.35 -8.12
CA GLN A 70 -1.60 10.75 -9.17
C GLN A 70 -2.03 9.31 -8.84
N PHE A 71 -1.34 8.58 -7.96
CA PHE A 71 -1.82 7.29 -7.46
C PHE A 71 -3.08 7.46 -6.60
N GLY A 72 -3.14 8.54 -5.81
CA GLY A 72 -4.36 8.89 -5.07
C GLY A 72 -5.52 9.24 -6.02
N ASP A 73 -5.26 10.08 -7.02
CA ASP A 73 -6.26 10.50 -8.00
C ASP A 73 -6.79 9.30 -8.82
N LEU A 74 -5.87 8.43 -9.28
CA LEU A 74 -6.21 7.20 -9.99
C LEU A 74 -7.05 6.25 -9.14
N LEU A 75 -6.72 6.10 -7.85
CA LEU A 75 -7.45 5.22 -6.95
C LEU A 75 -8.88 5.70 -6.71
N VAL A 76 -9.07 7.01 -6.60
CA VAL A 76 -10.41 7.62 -6.48
C VAL A 76 -11.23 7.32 -7.74
N GLU A 77 -10.66 7.54 -8.93
CA GLU A 77 -11.32 7.24 -10.21
C GLU A 77 -11.61 5.74 -10.35
N PHE A 78 -10.66 4.87 -9.99
CA PHE A 78 -10.84 3.41 -10.03
C PHE A 78 -12.00 2.95 -9.13
N ALA A 79 -12.07 3.47 -7.90
CA ALA A 79 -13.14 3.14 -6.97
C ALA A 79 -14.51 3.65 -7.44
N ASP A 80 -14.55 4.80 -8.11
CA ASP A 80 -15.78 5.35 -8.70
C ASP A 80 -16.22 4.54 -9.93
N LEU A 81 -15.30 4.16 -10.83
CA LEU A 81 -15.60 3.37 -12.04
C LEU A 81 -16.14 1.97 -11.72
N LEU A 82 -15.64 1.34 -10.67
CA LEU A 82 -16.10 0.02 -10.23
C LEU A 82 -17.25 0.10 -9.20
N ASP A 83 -17.76 1.28 -8.90
CA ASP A 83 -18.75 1.57 -7.86
C ASP A 83 -18.47 0.85 -6.54
N LEU A 84 -17.23 0.84 -6.08
CA LEU A 84 -16.86 0.19 -4.83
C LEU A 84 -17.47 0.96 -3.65
N ARG A 85 -18.21 0.23 -2.81
CA ARG A 85 -18.91 0.76 -1.60
C ARG A 85 -18.68 -0.18 -0.44
N ASN A 86 -18.81 0.31 0.78
CA ASN A 86 -18.50 -0.45 2.00
C ASN A 86 -17.10 -1.09 1.92
N LEU A 87 -16.14 -0.31 1.41
CA LEU A 87 -14.84 -0.77 1.00
C LEU A 87 -13.85 -0.73 2.16
N VAL A 88 -13.18 -1.84 2.44
CA VAL A 88 -11.94 -1.83 3.23
C VAL A 88 -10.75 -1.73 2.29
N VAL A 89 -9.90 -0.73 2.51
CA VAL A 89 -8.70 -0.52 1.70
C VAL A 89 -7.45 -0.88 2.50
N VAL A 90 -6.64 -1.77 1.95
CA VAL A 90 -5.34 -2.17 2.52
C VAL A 90 -4.23 -1.58 1.65
N GLY A 91 -3.38 -0.72 2.20
CA GLY A 91 -2.35 -0.06 1.42
C GLY A 91 -0.96 -0.16 2.02
N ASN A 92 0.01 -0.65 1.23
CA ASN A 92 1.42 -0.67 1.59
C ASN A 92 2.17 0.51 0.96
N SER A 93 2.92 1.25 1.77
CA SER A 93 3.79 2.35 1.31
C SER A 93 3.01 3.43 0.52
N VAL A 94 3.31 3.65 -0.76
CA VAL A 94 2.55 4.56 -1.63
C VAL A 94 1.10 4.11 -1.82
N GLY A 95 0.83 2.80 -1.75
CA GLY A 95 -0.54 2.28 -1.71
C GLY A 95 -1.29 2.72 -0.46
N GLY A 96 -0.61 2.83 0.68
CA GLY A 96 -1.19 3.38 1.91
C GLY A 96 -1.48 4.88 1.82
N TYR A 97 -0.59 5.65 1.17
CA TYR A 97 -0.89 7.03 0.82
C TYR A 97 -2.16 7.15 -0.03
N ALA A 98 -2.27 6.35 -1.10
CA ALA A 98 -3.45 6.36 -1.97
C ALA A 98 -4.71 5.93 -1.22
N ALA A 99 -4.61 4.94 -0.32
CA ALA A 99 -5.72 4.52 0.55
C ALA A 99 -6.23 5.65 1.45
N CYS A 100 -5.33 6.42 2.06
CA CYS A 100 -5.69 7.60 2.83
C CYS A 100 -6.34 8.69 1.97
N ARG A 101 -5.84 8.93 0.74
CA ARG A 101 -6.45 9.85 -0.20
C ARG A 101 -7.89 9.45 -0.53
N LEU A 102 -8.13 8.17 -0.85
CA LEU A 102 -9.48 7.67 -1.11
C LEU A 102 -10.39 7.86 0.13
N ALA A 103 -9.90 7.51 1.32
CA ALA A 103 -10.67 7.67 2.56
C ALA A 103 -11.01 9.14 2.88
N LEU A 104 -10.16 10.07 2.49
CA LEU A 104 -10.40 11.52 2.65
C LEU A 104 -11.38 12.08 1.61
N GLU A 105 -11.37 11.57 0.40
CA GLU A 105 -12.11 12.12 -0.74
C GLU A 105 -13.43 11.39 -1.01
N ARG A 106 -13.56 10.16 -0.56
CA ARG A 106 -14.74 9.28 -0.72
C ARG A 106 -15.14 8.62 0.60
N GLN A 107 -15.22 9.42 1.68
CA GLN A 107 -15.52 8.94 3.04
C GLN A 107 -16.71 7.97 3.10
N GLN A 108 -17.78 8.25 2.34
CA GLN A 108 -18.98 7.43 2.30
C GLN A 108 -18.80 6.06 1.63
N ARG A 109 -17.69 5.85 0.89
CA ARG A 109 -17.39 4.58 0.23
C ARG A 109 -16.50 3.68 1.07
N VAL A 110 -15.70 4.24 1.99
CA VAL A 110 -14.68 3.53 2.76
C VAL A 110 -15.18 3.22 4.16
N SER A 111 -15.26 1.94 4.48
CA SER A 111 -15.67 1.43 5.81
C SER A 111 -14.50 1.16 6.74
N GLY A 112 -13.28 1.02 6.21
CA GLY A 112 -12.06 0.83 7.00
C GLY A 112 -10.79 0.97 6.17
N VAL A 113 -9.68 1.31 6.83
CA VAL A 113 -8.36 1.45 6.20
C VAL A 113 -7.34 0.64 6.98
N VAL A 114 -6.57 -0.20 6.28
CA VAL A 114 -5.40 -0.90 6.84
C VAL A 114 -4.14 -0.32 6.19
N LEU A 115 -3.28 0.27 7.00
CA LEU A 115 -2.04 0.88 6.55
C LEU A 115 -0.84 -0.02 6.88
N VAL A 116 0.00 -0.31 5.89
CA VAL A 116 1.19 -1.13 6.06
C VAL A 116 2.42 -0.30 5.72
N ASN A 117 3.24 0.07 6.70
CA ASN A 117 4.43 0.92 6.52
C ASN A 117 4.16 2.08 5.53
N THR A 118 3.09 2.83 5.77
CA THR A 118 2.48 3.75 4.80
C THR A 118 3.34 4.96 4.47
N GLY A 119 3.25 5.45 3.23
CA GLY A 119 3.70 6.77 2.80
C GLY A 119 2.73 7.89 3.18
N GLY A 120 3.06 9.13 2.83
CA GLY A 120 2.21 10.30 3.03
C GLY A 120 2.35 10.97 4.40
N PHE A 121 3.08 10.36 5.34
CA PHE A 121 3.26 10.87 6.70
C PHE A 121 4.73 11.01 7.11
N THR A 122 5.64 10.88 6.15
CA THR A 122 7.08 11.02 6.37
C THR A 122 7.44 12.49 6.60
N PRO A 123 8.20 12.83 7.67
CA PRO A 123 8.68 14.20 7.86
C PRO A 123 9.58 14.65 6.69
N HIS A 124 9.32 15.84 6.16
CA HIS A 124 10.11 16.41 5.05
C HIS A 124 11.40 17.08 5.58
N SER A 125 12.25 16.30 6.28
CA SER A 125 13.57 16.76 6.72
C SER A 125 14.51 17.03 5.53
N MET A 126 15.61 17.73 5.75
CA MET A 126 16.65 17.93 4.73
C MET A 126 17.18 16.57 4.22
N LEU A 127 17.39 15.59 5.11
CA LEU A 127 17.82 14.24 4.74
C LEU A 127 16.80 13.56 3.81
N THR A 128 15.51 13.63 4.14
CA THR A 128 14.43 13.08 3.31
C THR A 128 14.44 13.72 1.92
N ARG A 129 14.57 15.05 1.85
CA ARG A 129 14.61 15.80 0.58
C ARG A 129 15.80 15.40 -0.28
N VAL A 130 17.00 15.31 0.32
CA VAL A 130 18.21 14.87 -0.39
C VAL A 130 18.07 13.44 -0.89
N MET A 131 17.58 12.52 -0.04
CA MET A 131 17.36 11.13 -0.43
C MET A 131 16.37 11.02 -1.60
N CYS A 132 15.23 11.71 -1.52
CA CYS A 132 14.23 11.71 -2.60
C CYS A 132 14.78 12.35 -3.88
N ALA A 133 15.57 13.40 -3.79
CA ALA A 133 16.21 14.02 -4.96
C ALA A 133 17.25 13.09 -5.63
N LEU A 134 18.03 12.34 -4.85
CA LEU A 134 18.97 11.35 -5.36
C LEU A 134 18.24 10.18 -6.02
N MET A 135 17.29 9.57 -5.32
CA MET A 135 16.45 8.48 -5.82
C MET A 135 15.54 8.92 -6.98
N GLY A 136 15.29 10.22 -7.14
CA GLY A 136 14.59 10.81 -8.28
C GLY A 136 15.38 10.76 -9.60
N ARG A 137 16.53 10.06 -9.65
CA ARG A 137 17.36 9.89 -10.84
C ARG A 137 17.38 8.42 -11.28
N PRO A 138 16.94 8.08 -12.50
CA PRO A 138 16.87 6.68 -12.96
C PRO A 138 18.19 5.91 -12.87
N ALA A 139 19.33 6.58 -13.10
CA ALA A 139 20.64 5.97 -12.96
C ALA A 139 20.94 5.56 -11.51
N VAL A 140 20.57 6.42 -10.54
CA VAL A 140 20.72 6.14 -9.10
C VAL A 140 19.82 4.99 -8.70
N VAL A 141 18.56 4.97 -9.17
CA VAL A 141 17.64 3.85 -8.92
C VAL A 141 18.27 2.54 -9.36
N ARG A 142 18.76 2.44 -10.60
CA ARG A 142 19.39 1.20 -11.10
C ARG A 142 20.57 0.72 -10.25
N ALA A 143 21.39 1.64 -9.75
CA ALA A 143 22.59 1.33 -8.98
C ALA A 143 22.27 1.00 -7.51
N VAL A 144 21.41 1.80 -6.87
CA VAL A 144 21.21 1.79 -5.42
C VAL A 144 20.02 0.92 -5.01
N PHE A 145 18.97 0.80 -5.85
CA PHE A 145 17.76 0.11 -5.48
C PHE A 145 17.95 -1.38 -5.14
N PRO A 146 18.82 -2.16 -5.83
CA PRO A 146 19.01 -3.57 -5.48
C PRO A 146 19.46 -3.82 -4.03
N PRO A 147 20.48 -3.17 -3.47
CA PRO A 147 20.80 -3.29 -2.04
C PRO A 147 19.74 -2.63 -1.14
N PHE A 148 19.14 -1.53 -1.58
CA PHE A 148 18.11 -0.81 -0.83
C PHE A 148 16.85 -1.68 -0.61
N VAL A 149 16.37 -2.41 -1.64
CA VAL A 149 15.24 -3.35 -1.52
C VAL A 149 15.53 -4.41 -0.46
N ARG A 150 16.72 -5.00 -0.46
CA ARG A 150 17.09 -5.99 0.56
C ARG A 150 17.10 -5.38 1.96
N ALA A 151 17.55 -4.14 2.08
CA ALA A 151 17.60 -3.45 3.37
C ALA A 151 16.21 -3.19 3.93
N TYR A 152 15.26 -2.67 3.14
CA TYR A 152 13.92 -2.38 3.66
C TYR A 152 13.03 -3.62 3.79
N MET A 153 13.17 -4.59 2.90
CA MET A 153 12.38 -5.84 2.94
C MET A 153 12.79 -6.75 4.10
N GLN A 154 14.06 -6.74 4.53
CA GLN A 154 14.58 -7.70 5.54
C GLN A 154 14.15 -9.15 5.25
N PRO A 155 14.43 -9.72 4.05
CA PRO A 155 13.80 -10.94 3.56
C PRO A 155 14.10 -12.15 4.42
N ARG A 156 13.07 -12.83 4.91
CA ARG A 156 13.15 -14.02 5.78
C ARG A 156 12.62 -15.26 5.10
N THR A 157 11.52 -15.13 4.36
CA THR A 157 10.81 -16.23 3.72
C THR A 157 11.27 -16.42 2.26
N SER A 158 10.84 -17.52 1.64
CA SER A 158 11.00 -17.72 0.19
C SER A 158 10.20 -16.69 -0.60
N THR A 159 9.03 -16.31 -0.11
CA THR A 159 8.17 -15.26 -0.67
C THR A 159 8.85 -13.91 -0.65
N ASP A 160 9.41 -13.49 0.50
CA ASP A 160 10.17 -12.23 0.55
C ASP A 160 11.30 -12.18 -0.46
N ARG A 161 12.05 -13.29 -0.58
CA ARG A 161 13.14 -13.38 -1.56
C ARG A 161 12.63 -13.34 -3.02
N ALA A 162 11.44 -13.89 -3.28
CA ALA A 162 10.82 -13.79 -4.60
C ALA A 162 10.40 -12.34 -4.91
N ILE A 163 9.77 -11.66 -3.96
CA ILE A 163 9.43 -10.23 -4.06
C ILE A 163 10.69 -9.39 -4.33
N VAL A 164 11.75 -9.58 -3.53
CA VAL A 164 13.02 -8.86 -3.72
C VAL A 164 13.56 -9.07 -5.14
N ARG A 165 13.59 -10.31 -5.65
CA ARG A 165 14.07 -10.58 -7.02
C ARG A 165 13.24 -9.85 -8.06
N ARG A 166 11.93 -9.84 -7.93
CA ARG A 166 10.98 -9.20 -8.85
C ARG A 166 11.16 -7.68 -8.86
N VAL A 167 11.19 -7.05 -7.68
CA VAL A 167 11.37 -5.61 -7.51
C VAL A 167 12.74 -5.16 -8.04
N VAL A 168 13.82 -5.90 -7.71
CA VAL A 168 15.16 -5.63 -8.23
C VAL A 168 15.20 -5.78 -9.75
N GLY A 169 14.57 -6.83 -10.30
CA GLY A 169 14.46 -7.03 -11.74
C GLY A 169 13.82 -5.82 -12.44
N ARG A 170 12.68 -5.35 -11.90
CA ARG A 170 11.97 -4.17 -12.43
C ARG A 170 12.81 -2.90 -12.32
N ALA A 171 13.46 -2.65 -11.19
CA ALA A 171 14.31 -1.47 -11.00
C ALA A 171 15.48 -1.37 -11.98
N LYS A 172 15.94 -2.50 -12.52
CA LYS A 172 17.02 -2.56 -13.51
C LYS A 172 16.56 -2.23 -14.94
N THR A 173 15.27 -2.34 -15.24
CA THR A 173 14.71 -1.95 -16.55
C THR A 173 14.72 -0.44 -16.70
N ALA A 174 14.70 0.05 -17.95
CA ALA A 174 14.65 1.48 -18.23
C ALA A 174 13.35 2.11 -17.68
N ASP A 175 12.21 1.45 -17.90
CA ASP A 175 10.90 1.96 -17.52
C ASP A 175 10.66 1.85 -16.01
N GLY A 176 11.05 0.74 -15.39
CA GLY A 176 10.98 0.59 -13.93
C GLY A 176 11.83 1.62 -13.19
N ALA A 177 13.05 1.90 -13.70
CA ALA A 177 13.89 2.94 -13.12
C ALA A 177 13.30 4.34 -13.28
N LYS A 178 12.68 4.67 -14.43
CA LYS A 178 11.97 5.94 -14.64
C LYS A 178 10.75 6.05 -13.71
N THR A 179 9.97 4.98 -13.60
CA THR A 179 8.79 4.91 -12.72
C THR A 179 9.17 5.14 -11.26
N ALA A 180 10.17 4.42 -10.75
CA ALA A 180 10.64 4.62 -9.39
C ALA A 180 11.18 6.04 -9.17
N ALA A 181 11.97 6.56 -10.11
CA ALA A 181 12.54 7.90 -10.00
C ALA A 181 11.46 8.99 -9.93
N ALA A 182 10.39 8.88 -10.75
CA ALA A 182 9.27 9.81 -10.71
C ALA A 182 8.54 9.77 -9.37
N LEU A 183 8.29 8.58 -8.82
CA LEU A 183 7.68 8.42 -7.49
C LEU A 183 8.56 9.02 -6.40
N TRP A 184 9.84 8.65 -6.33
CA TRP A 184 10.75 9.17 -5.31
C TRP A 184 10.87 10.69 -5.35
N LYS A 185 10.96 11.27 -6.54
CA LYS A 185 10.99 12.73 -6.71
C LYS A 185 9.73 13.40 -6.15
N SER A 186 8.58 12.76 -6.28
CA SER A 186 7.29 13.30 -5.88
C SER A 186 6.95 13.12 -4.38
N PHE A 187 7.65 12.26 -3.64
CA PHE A 187 7.37 12.03 -2.21
C PHE A 187 7.59 13.25 -1.31
N THR A 188 8.29 14.28 -1.79
CA THR A 188 8.46 15.54 -1.07
C THR A 188 7.60 16.69 -1.63
N GLU A 189 6.71 16.41 -2.59
CA GLU A 189 5.74 17.37 -3.07
C GLU A 189 4.66 17.63 -2.01
N PRO A 190 4.13 18.87 -1.90
CA PRO A 190 3.12 19.21 -0.88
C PRO A 190 1.88 18.31 -0.90
N GLY A 191 1.43 17.89 -2.08
CA GLY A 191 0.26 17.02 -2.22
C GLY A 191 0.45 15.60 -1.71
N HIS A 192 1.70 15.15 -1.47
CA HIS A 192 1.99 13.86 -0.88
C HIS A 192 1.99 13.89 0.66
N ASP A 193 2.08 15.05 1.29
CA ASP A 193 2.08 15.20 2.74
C ASP A 193 0.65 15.27 3.29
N LEU A 194 0.22 14.20 3.95
CA LEU A 194 -1.12 14.10 4.55
C LEU A 194 -1.15 14.36 6.06
N ARG A 195 -0.02 14.74 6.68
CA ARG A 195 0.06 14.89 8.15
C ARG A 195 -0.98 15.87 8.70
N MET A 196 -1.23 16.98 8.01
CA MET A 196 -2.23 17.99 8.40
C MET A 196 -3.68 17.55 8.14
N ARG A 197 -3.88 16.46 7.39
CA ARG A 197 -5.19 15.92 7.04
C ARG A 197 -5.51 14.60 7.75
N ALA A 198 -4.55 14.03 8.49
CA ALA A 198 -4.67 12.72 9.12
C ALA A 198 -5.93 12.60 9.99
N SER A 199 -6.22 13.62 10.81
CA SER A 199 -7.39 13.66 11.68
C SER A 199 -8.74 13.78 10.97
N GLN A 200 -8.76 14.03 9.65
CA GLN A 200 -9.96 14.12 8.83
C GLN A 200 -10.39 12.75 8.26
N ILE A 201 -9.58 11.70 8.43
CA ILE A 201 -9.94 10.35 8.03
C ILE A 201 -11.04 9.85 8.97
N GLY A 202 -12.28 9.78 8.46
CA GLY A 202 -13.46 9.41 9.26
C GLY A 202 -13.67 7.90 9.41
N ALA A 203 -13.07 7.08 8.55
CA ALA A 203 -13.16 5.62 8.65
C ALA A 203 -12.24 5.09 9.76
N PRO A 204 -12.57 3.96 10.43
CA PRO A 204 -11.64 3.25 11.31
C PRO A 204 -10.32 2.94 10.60
N VAL A 205 -9.19 3.08 11.32
CA VAL A 205 -7.85 2.84 10.77
C VAL A 205 -7.08 1.85 11.64
N LEU A 206 -6.59 0.77 11.00
CA LEU A 206 -5.61 -0.14 11.57
C LEU A 206 -4.24 0.14 10.91
N ILE A 207 -3.23 0.40 11.72
CA ILE A 207 -1.86 0.62 11.28
C ILE A 207 -1.06 -0.64 11.60
N THR A 208 -0.51 -1.31 10.59
CA THR A 208 0.41 -2.44 10.76
C THR A 208 1.81 -2.01 10.31
N TRP A 209 2.83 -2.33 11.11
CA TRP A 209 4.16 -1.76 10.88
C TRP A 209 5.28 -2.77 11.08
N GLY A 210 6.12 -2.94 10.07
CA GLY A 210 7.35 -3.70 10.15
C GLY A 210 8.42 -2.90 10.89
N ALA A 211 8.71 -3.24 12.13
CA ALA A 211 9.59 -2.49 13.03
C ALA A 211 11.07 -2.49 12.59
N LYS A 212 11.45 -3.41 11.69
CA LYS A 212 12.82 -3.52 11.15
C LYS A 212 13.02 -2.81 9.82
N ASP A 213 12.03 -2.05 9.36
CA ASP A 213 12.14 -1.25 8.17
C ASP A 213 12.99 0.02 8.42
N PRO A 214 14.21 0.13 7.88
CA PRO A 214 15.04 1.30 8.09
C PRO A 214 14.55 2.54 7.33
N THR A 215 13.69 2.35 6.33
CA THR A 215 13.18 3.44 5.48
C THR A 215 11.92 4.09 6.04
N ALA A 216 11.19 3.34 6.86
CA ALA A 216 10.01 3.81 7.59
C ALA A 216 10.11 3.37 9.07
N PRO A 217 10.91 4.05 9.90
CA PRO A 217 11.09 3.67 11.29
C PRO A 217 9.78 3.64 12.09
N LEU A 218 9.63 2.70 13.01
CA LEU A 218 8.40 2.49 13.81
C LEU A 218 7.90 3.76 14.52
N ARG A 219 8.79 4.70 14.85
CA ARG A 219 8.39 6.00 15.42
C ARG A 219 7.44 6.79 14.52
N TRP A 220 7.50 6.58 13.18
CA TRP A 220 6.55 7.22 12.24
C TRP A 220 5.17 6.57 12.31
N GLY A 221 5.10 5.25 12.50
CA GLY A 221 3.83 4.56 12.76
C GLY A 221 3.17 5.03 14.06
N ARG A 222 3.96 5.23 15.14
CA ARG A 222 3.47 5.78 16.41
C ARG A 222 2.95 7.21 16.25
N ALA A 223 3.71 8.08 15.60
CA ALA A 223 3.28 9.47 15.33
C ALA A 223 2.01 9.51 14.45
N LEU A 224 1.86 8.57 13.51
CA LEU A 224 0.65 8.44 12.71
C LEU A 224 -0.55 8.03 13.56
N THR A 225 -0.40 7.09 14.49
CA THR A 225 -1.46 6.70 15.43
C THR A 225 -1.93 7.88 16.28
N GLU A 226 -1.01 8.72 16.73
CA GLU A 226 -1.33 9.94 17.46
C GLU A 226 -2.08 10.98 16.59
N SER A 227 -1.87 10.94 15.27
CA SER A 227 -2.45 11.89 14.30
C SER A 227 -3.84 11.48 13.80
N ILE A 228 -4.20 10.19 13.88
CA ILE A 228 -5.50 9.65 13.44
C ILE A 228 -6.30 9.19 14.67
N PRO A 229 -7.33 9.95 15.11
CA PRO A 229 -8.12 9.58 16.28
C PRO A 229 -8.74 8.20 16.16
N GLY A 230 -8.64 7.39 17.21
CA GLY A 230 -9.22 6.04 17.26
C GLY A 230 -8.48 4.98 16.44
N SER A 231 -7.36 5.32 15.79
CA SER A 231 -6.54 4.32 15.11
C SER A 231 -5.79 3.42 16.10
N THR A 232 -5.49 2.20 15.68
CA THR A 232 -4.68 1.24 16.44
C THR A 232 -3.41 0.89 15.67
N LEU A 233 -2.32 0.62 16.39
CA LEU A 233 -1.03 0.24 15.82
C LEU A 233 -0.62 -1.14 16.30
N GLU A 234 -0.34 -2.05 15.35
CA GLU A 234 0.30 -3.34 15.59
C GLU A 234 1.68 -3.37 14.93
N ALA A 235 2.71 -3.71 15.70
CA ALA A 235 4.10 -3.74 15.24
C ALA A 235 4.61 -5.17 15.09
N PHE A 236 5.17 -5.48 13.91
CA PHE A 236 5.70 -6.80 13.56
C PHE A 236 7.23 -6.75 13.50
N GLY A 237 7.87 -7.85 13.85
CA GLY A 237 9.33 -7.96 13.82
C GLY A 237 9.93 -8.07 12.41
N THR A 238 9.32 -7.49 11.39
CA THR A 238 9.62 -7.63 9.95
C THR A 238 10.12 -6.33 9.32
N GLY A 239 10.45 -6.40 8.01
CA GLY A 239 10.67 -5.26 7.14
C GLY A 239 9.36 -4.66 6.61
N HIS A 240 9.45 -4.00 5.46
CA HIS A 240 8.43 -3.12 4.86
C HIS A 240 7.13 -3.82 4.43
N VAL A 241 7.17 -5.12 4.10
CA VAL A 241 6.02 -5.90 3.60
C VAL A 241 5.66 -6.96 4.62
N VAL A 242 4.92 -6.55 5.65
CA VAL A 242 4.59 -7.38 6.83
C VAL A 242 3.85 -8.65 6.43
N PHE A 243 2.84 -8.51 5.56
CA PHE A 243 1.95 -9.60 5.14
C PHE A 243 2.64 -10.69 4.30
N SER A 244 3.84 -10.45 3.75
CA SER A 244 4.62 -11.48 3.08
C SER A 244 5.57 -12.21 4.04
N SER A 245 6.03 -11.51 5.08
CA SER A 245 7.02 -12.02 6.04
C SER A 245 6.37 -12.80 7.18
N GLU A 246 5.24 -12.33 7.68
CA GLU A 246 4.46 -12.93 8.79
C GLU A 246 2.96 -12.98 8.42
N PRO A 247 2.57 -13.74 7.36
CA PRO A 247 1.20 -13.71 6.82
C PRO A 247 0.15 -14.15 7.84
N VAL A 248 0.40 -15.17 8.63
CA VAL A 248 -0.56 -15.69 9.63
C VAL A 248 -0.80 -14.65 10.71
N ALA A 249 0.25 -14.15 11.35
CA ALA A 249 0.12 -13.15 12.41
C ALA A 249 -0.52 -11.85 11.90
N TRP A 250 -0.22 -11.46 10.65
CA TRP A 250 -0.84 -10.30 10.03
C TRP A 250 -2.34 -10.53 9.77
N LEU A 251 -2.74 -11.70 9.29
CA LEU A 251 -4.15 -12.07 9.09
C LEU A 251 -4.91 -12.13 10.42
N ASP A 252 -4.31 -12.69 11.48
CA ASP A 252 -4.90 -12.74 12.82
C ASP A 252 -5.23 -11.33 13.36
N THR A 253 -4.44 -10.34 12.97
CA THR A 253 -4.66 -8.93 13.32
C THR A 253 -5.69 -8.26 12.41
N VAL A 254 -5.60 -8.50 11.10
CA VAL A 254 -6.39 -7.75 10.09
C VAL A 254 -7.79 -8.29 9.90
N LEU A 255 -8.02 -9.62 9.97
CA LEU A 255 -9.33 -10.20 9.74
C LEU A 255 -10.40 -9.70 10.74
N PRO A 256 -10.15 -9.63 12.06
CA PRO A 256 -11.11 -9.08 13.01
C PRO A 256 -11.45 -7.61 12.75
N PHE A 257 -10.45 -6.82 12.34
CA PHE A 257 -10.66 -5.43 11.96
C PHE A 257 -11.56 -5.31 10.72
N VAL A 258 -11.27 -6.09 9.68
CA VAL A 258 -12.07 -6.09 8.43
C VAL A 258 -13.50 -6.56 8.70
N ASP A 259 -13.69 -7.58 9.54
CA ASP A 259 -15.04 -8.05 9.94
C ASP A 259 -15.81 -6.93 10.64
N THR A 260 -15.18 -6.24 11.58
CA THR A 260 -15.80 -5.11 12.30
C THR A 260 -16.15 -3.97 11.35
N ALA A 261 -15.24 -3.61 10.46
CA ALA A 261 -15.42 -2.54 9.47
C ALA A 261 -16.58 -2.85 8.49
N HIS A 262 -16.77 -4.11 8.14
CA HIS A 262 -17.89 -4.56 7.29
C HIS A 262 -19.20 -4.80 8.06
N GLY A 263 -19.23 -4.59 9.38
CA GLY A 263 -20.41 -4.82 10.22
C GLY A 263 -20.74 -6.30 10.44
N VAL A 264 -19.78 -7.20 10.21
CA VAL A 264 -19.93 -8.62 10.49
C VAL A 264 -19.86 -8.83 12.01
N ARG A 265 -20.98 -9.15 12.66
CA ARG A 265 -20.98 -9.52 14.08
C ARG A 265 -20.20 -10.82 14.24
N GLN A 266 -19.15 -10.81 15.04
CA GLN A 266 -18.50 -12.05 15.48
C GLN A 266 -19.53 -12.86 16.27
N GLY A 267 -19.99 -13.98 15.69
CA GLY A 267 -20.79 -14.96 16.40
C GLY A 267 -19.94 -15.47 17.57
N ILE A 268 -20.38 -15.16 18.79
CA ILE A 268 -19.78 -15.70 20.02
C ILE A 268 -20.03 -17.21 19.99
N THR A 269 -19.11 -17.97 19.40
CA THR A 269 -19.08 -19.40 19.60
C THR A 269 -18.54 -19.64 21.00
N ARG A 270 -19.39 -19.51 22.03
CA ARG A 270 -19.11 -20.12 23.34
C ARG A 270 -19.06 -21.63 23.08
N ARG A 271 -17.86 -22.21 23.02
CA ARG A 271 -17.71 -23.64 23.27
C ARG A 271 -18.02 -23.85 24.75
N LEU A 272 -19.17 -24.51 24.99
CA LEU A 272 -19.53 -25.12 26.28
C LEU A 272 -18.61 -26.31 26.55
#